data_e92ef6759ffb1b7cdcdd12f07b133d10
#
_entry.id   e92ef6759ffb1b7cdcdd12f07b133d10
#
_cell.length_a   1.000
_cell.length_b   1.000
_cell.length_c   1.000
_cell.angle_alpha   90.00
_cell.angle_beta   90.00
_cell.angle_gamma   90.00
#
_symmetry.space_group_name_H-M   'P 1'
#
loop_
_entity.id
_entity.type
_entity.pdbx_description
1 polymer ?
#
loop_
_entity_poly.entity_id
_entity_poly.type
_entity_poly.pdbx_seq_one_letter_code
_entity_poly.pdbx_strand_id
1 'polypeptide(L)'
;MAKVIELFDYRKADLPDLLFEIKIRQESIEKGLHQAAERFLTIEPQTDDIIRNDIVAVSLESDNPRLTSECERFRAGRGFFYPQIEDQITSHKAGDTFTCTIGSDTVTIHILSVKRRIVPALTDELVPAMGIEGVSTLADYTEYAKAQLVEEDKEKKQSALCTLVNRQVVRNSVFDLTDDEIDLEQAEMMLEFEEGTETPEELESLMLHLYHAKDLDEAKVNMRKSVEDQLKLSAAADKIAENHSMSWSEEDYREFIKASANERMPEDELLEAIPMDNFIIQQKMEFYQNLILEYFDDRFTVEVIS
;
A
#
# COMPACT_ATOMS: atom_id res chain seq x y z
N MET A 1 9.01 -30.06 -15.58
CA MET A 1 7.94 -29.05 -15.45
C MET A 1 6.62 -29.74 -15.11
N ALA A 2 5.96 -29.26 -14.08
CA ALA A 2 4.63 -29.75 -13.66
C ALA A 2 3.64 -29.79 -14.83
N LYS A 3 2.80 -30.83 -14.90
CA LYS A 3 1.75 -30.95 -15.92
C LYS A 3 0.40 -31.15 -15.28
N VAL A 4 -0.62 -30.56 -15.87
CA VAL A 4 -2.00 -30.79 -15.44
C VAL A 4 -2.55 -32.06 -16.07
N ILE A 5 -2.96 -33.02 -15.23
CA ILE A 5 -3.70 -34.22 -15.64
C ILE A 5 -5.19 -33.93 -15.72
N GLU A 6 -5.75 -33.31 -14.65
CA GLU A 6 -7.14 -32.87 -14.58
C GLU A 6 -7.22 -31.47 -13.97
N LEU A 7 -7.78 -30.52 -14.72
CA LEU A 7 -7.90 -29.12 -14.30
C LEU A 7 -9.25 -28.88 -13.64
N PHE A 8 -9.23 -28.35 -12.43
CA PHE A 8 -10.43 -27.84 -11.78
C PHE A 8 -10.93 -26.58 -12.49
N ASP A 9 -12.22 -26.54 -12.81
CA ASP A 9 -12.87 -25.38 -13.43
C ASP A 9 -13.01 -24.25 -12.41
N TYR A 10 -12.21 -23.18 -12.56
CA TYR A 10 -12.18 -22.03 -11.66
C TYR A 10 -13.55 -21.37 -11.44
N ARG A 11 -14.46 -21.49 -12.41
CA ARG A 11 -15.83 -20.97 -12.33
C ARG A 11 -16.69 -21.68 -11.28
N LYS A 12 -16.27 -22.86 -10.82
CA LYS A 12 -16.92 -23.65 -9.77
C LYS A 12 -16.33 -23.41 -8.39
N ALA A 13 -15.45 -22.42 -8.25
CA ALA A 13 -14.86 -22.08 -6.96
C ALA A 13 -15.95 -21.66 -5.97
N ASP A 14 -15.90 -22.22 -4.76
CA ASP A 14 -16.78 -21.85 -3.66
C ASP A 14 -16.23 -20.59 -2.97
N LEU A 15 -16.96 -19.50 -3.09
CA LEU A 15 -16.52 -18.16 -2.68
C LEU A 15 -17.57 -17.52 -1.78
N PRO A 16 -17.16 -16.94 -0.63
CA PRO A 16 -18.09 -16.29 0.28
C PRO A 16 -18.69 -15.02 -0.35
N ASP A 17 -19.99 -14.79 -0.14
CA ASP A 17 -20.69 -13.62 -0.69
C ASP A 17 -20.07 -12.30 -0.21
N LEU A 18 -19.56 -12.23 1.02
CA LEU A 18 -18.88 -11.06 1.58
C LEU A 18 -17.69 -10.58 0.74
N LEU A 19 -17.08 -11.46 -0.05
CA LEU A 19 -16.00 -11.12 -0.97
C LEU A 19 -16.45 -10.12 -2.04
N PHE A 20 -17.71 -10.15 -2.42
CA PHE A 20 -18.29 -9.35 -3.51
C PHE A 20 -19.03 -8.10 -3.01
N GLU A 21 -19.15 -7.90 -1.70
CA GLU A 21 -19.84 -6.75 -1.12
C GLU A 21 -18.84 -5.59 -0.89
N ILE A 22 -18.90 -4.55 -1.70
CA ILE A 22 -18.13 -3.32 -1.51
C ILE A 22 -18.95 -2.37 -0.64
N LYS A 23 -18.49 -2.10 0.58
CA LYS A 23 -19.18 -1.24 1.56
C LYS A 23 -18.36 0.01 1.85
N ILE A 24 -18.82 1.15 1.34
CA ILE A 24 -18.17 2.44 1.54
C ILE A 24 -18.88 3.17 2.68
N ARG A 25 -18.14 3.55 3.73
CA ARG A 25 -18.68 4.34 4.82
C ARG A 25 -18.80 5.79 4.41
N GLN A 26 -19.94 6.42 4.77
CA GLN A 26 -20.15 7.84 4.55
C GLN A 26 -19.03 8.70 5.18
N GLU A 27 -18.56 8.33 6.37
CA GLU A 27 -17.42 8.97 7.05
C GLU A 27 -16.13 8.94 6.19
N SER A 28 -15.90 7.87 5.44
CA SER A 28 -14.72 7.76 4.56
C SER A 28 -14.80 8.77 3.40
N ILE A 29 -15.98 8.98 2.85
CA ILE A 29 -16.22 9.99 1.81
C ILE A 29 -15.96 11.39 2.38
N GLU A 30 -16.54 11.72 3.55
CA GLU A 30 -16.35 13.01 4.24
C GLU A 30 -14.89 13.27 4.58
N LYS A 31 -14.17 12.23 5.01
CA LYS A 31 -12.73 12.32 5.24
C LYS A 31 -11.95 12.61 3.94
N GLY A 32 -12.33 11.99 2.84
CA GLY A 32 -11.75 12.26 1.51
C GLY A 32 -11.97 13.71 1.09
N LEU A 33 -13.18 14.24 1.27
CA LEU A 33 -13.50 15.65 1.00
C LEU A 33 -12.68 16.61 1.87
N HIS A 34 -12.51 16.29 3.15
CA HIS A 34 -11.69 17.09 4.06
C HIS A 34 -10.20 17.06 3.66
N GLN A 35 -9.66 15.89 3.30
CA GLN A 35 -8.29 15.77 2.83
C GLN A 35 -8.04 16.55 1.53
N ALA A 36 -9.02 16.57 0.63
CA ALA A 36 -8.95 17.36 -0.58
C ALA A 36 -8.92 18.87 -0.28
N ALA A 37 -9.74 19.32 0.67
CA ALA A 37 -9.76 20.71 1.13
C ALA A 37 -8.44 21.15 1.78
N GLU A 38 -7.62 20.23 2.31
CA GLU A 38 -6.28 20.54 2.84
C GLU A 38 -5.32 21.14 1.79
N ARG A 39 -5.57 20.94 0.50
CA ARG A 39 -4.80 21.58 -0.59
C ARG A 39 -4.96 23.11 -0.59
N PHE A 40 -6.06 23.61 -0.05
CA PHE A 40 -6.42 25.04 0.04
C PHE A 40 -6.17 25.62 1.44
N LEU A 41 -5.42 24.90 2.26
CA LEU A 41 -5.08 25.28 3.61
C LEU A 41 -4.36 26.63 3.61
N THR A 42 -4.81 27.56 4.46
CA THR A 42 -4.11 28.81 4.78
C THR A 42 -3.48 28.74 6.17
N ILE A 43 -2.44 29.56 6.39
CA ILE A 43 -1.79 29.68 7.69
C ILE A 43 -1.94 31.14 8.15
N GLU A 44 -2.77 31.35 9.16
CA GLU A 44 -3.11 32.68 9.63
C GLU A 44 -2.58 32.96 11.04
N PRO A 45 -2.04 34.17 11.33
CA PRO A 45 -1.69 34.57 12.69
C PRO A 45 -2.93 34.52 13.60
N GLN A 46 -2.73 34.07 14.85
CA GLN A 46 -3.79 34.00 15.85
C GLN A 46 -3.40 34.78 17.11
N THR A 47 -4.40 35.40 17.72
CA THR A 47 -4.28 36.10 19.00
C THR A 47 -5.09 35.42 20.11
N ASP A 48 -5.90 34.44 19.74
CA ASP A 48 -6.70 33.62 20.65
C ASP A 48 -5.86 32.53 21.31
N ASP A 49 -6.49 31.79 22.23
CA ASP A 49 -5.82 30.65 22.90
C ASP A 49 -5.35 29.61 21.90
N ILE A 50 -4.18 29.06 22.19
CA ILE A 50 -3.56 28.00 21.39
C ILE A 50 -4.41 26.75 21.45
N ILE A 51 -4.74 26.21 20.27
CA ILE A 51 -5.42 24.93 20.15
C ILE A 51 -4.49 23.86 19.56
N ARG A 52 -4.90 22.62 19.66
CA ARG A 52 -4.16 21.50 19.06
C ARG A 52 -3.94 21.73 17.57
N ASN A 53 -2.73 21.46 17.09
CA ASN A 53 -2.22 21.66 15.73
C ASN A 53 -1.85 23.11 15.36
N ASP A 54 -2.03 24.10 16.22
CA ASP A 54 -1.48 25.43 15.96
C ASP A 54 0.04 25.35 15.86
N ILE A 55 0.63 26.15 15.00
CA ILE A 55 2.07 26.33 14.86
C ILE A 55 2.48 27.42 15.83
N VAL A 56 3.23 27.04 16.86
CA VAL A 56 3.68 27.96 17.92
C VAL A 56 5.17 28.18 17.77
N ALA A 57 5.56 29.45 17.89
CA ALA A 57 6.96 29.83 18.05
C ALA A 57 7.18 30.33 19.48
N VAL A 58 8.18 29.79 20.16
CA VAL A 58 8.54 30.14 21.54
C VAL A 58 10.02 30.45 21.65
N SER A 59 10.42 31.30 22.62
CA SER A 59 11.77 31.31 23.16
C SER A 59 11.79 30.61 24.50
N LEU A 60 12.91 29.99 24.82
CA LEU A 60 13.14 29.25 26.04
C LEU A 60 14.31 29.89 26.80
N GLU A 61 14.10 30.18 28.07
CA GLU A 61 15.14 30.70 28.99
C GLU A 61 15.32 29.73 30.15
N SER A 62 16.55 29.34 30.41
CA SER A 62 16.93 28.43 31.52
C SER A 62 18.37 28.65 31.90
N ASP A 63 18.74 28.28 33.15
CA ASP A 63 20.13 28.19 33.57
C ASP A 63 20.89 27.05 32.86
N ASN A 64 20.17 26.09 32.30
CA ASN A 64 20.71 25.02 31.48
C ASN A 64 20.79 25.43 29.99
N PRO A 65 22.01 25.61 29.43
CA PRO A 65 22.18 26.05 28.03
C PRO A 65 21.53 25.14 27.00
N ARG A 66 21.29 23.85 27.36
CA ARG A 66 20.61 22.89 26.45
C ARG A 66 19.10 23.13 26.35
N LEU A 67 18.54 23.86 27.30
CA LEU A 67 17.11 24.20 27.37
C LEU A 67 16.88 25.69 27.08
N THR A 68 17.87 26.38 26.51
CA THR A 68 17.77 27.79 26.10
C THR A 68 17.76 27.90 24.60
N SER A 69 16.77 28.61 24.04
CA SER A 69 16.66 28.86 22.62
C SER A 69 15.94 30.19 22.34
N GLU A 70 16.41 30.93 21.34
CA GLU A 70 15.77 32.19 20.94
C GLU A 70 14.46 31.97 20.18
N CYS A 71 14.34 30.88 19.42
CA CYS A 71 13.13 30.59 18.67
C CYS A 71 13.03 29.09 18.29
N GLU A 72 12.14 28.39 18.96
CA GLU A 72 11.73 27.05 18.58
C GLU A 72 10.33 27.06 17.98
N ARG A 73 10.08 26.17 16.98
CA ARG A 73 8.78 26.05 16.34
C ARG A 73 8.31 24.63 16.39
N PHE A 74 7.09 24.43 16.86
CA PHE A 74 6.44 23.13 16.92
C PHE A 74 4.93 23.23 16.69
N ARG A 75 4.28 22.09 16.55
CA ARG A 75 2.81 21.99 16.50
C ARG A 75 2.29 21.57 17.86
N ALA A 76 1.46 22.40 18.45
CA ALA A 76 0.86 22.16 19.77
C ALA A 76 0.09 20.82 19.81
N GLY A 77 0.33 20.03 20.87
CA GLY A 77 -0.38 18.79 21.16
C GLY A 77 -0.07 17.62 20.21
N ARG A 78 1.09 17.63 19.55
CA ARG A 78 1.55 16.53 18.67
C ARG A 78 2.57 15.59 19.32
N GLY A 79 3.12 15.95 20.48
CA GLY A 79 4.11 15.15 21.21
C GLY A 79 5.51 15.17 20.59
N PHE A 80 5.83 16.15 19.73
CA PHE A 80 7.14 16.29 19.11
C PHE A 80 8.03 17.32 19.79
N PHE A 81 7.54 17.95 20.85
CA PHE A 81 8.28 18.89 21.66
C PHE A 81 8.33 18.41 23.11
N TYR A 82 8.75 19.25 24.08
CA TYR A 82 8.79 18.88 25.49
C TYR A 82 7.36 18.66 26.02
N PRO A 83 7.00 17.45 26.50
CA PRO A 83 5.64 17.16 26.96
C PRO A 83 5.14 18.17 28.01
N GLN A 84 6.03 18.61 28.93
CA GLN A 84 5.70 19.57 29.98
C GLN A 84 5.28 20.94 29.44
N ILE A 85 5.80 21.32 28.28
CA ILE A 85 5.39 22.53 27.56
C ILE A 85 4.09 22.28 26.79
N GLU A 86 4.01 21.15 26.06
CA GLU A 86 2.84 20.84 25.24
C GLU A 86 1.56 20.65 26.07
N ASP A 87 1.68 20.11 27.29
CA ASP A 87 0.52 19.91 28.19
C ASP A 87 -0.06 21.24 28.71
N GLN A 88 0.73 22.31 28.79
CA GLN A 88 0.32 23.61 29.32
C GLN A 88 0.03 24.63 28.23
N ILE A 89 0.66 24.50 27.05
CA ILE A 89 0.64 25.55 26.01
C ILE A 89 -0.76 25.92 25.51
N THR A 90 -1.72 24.97 25.54
CA THR A 90 -3.08 25.18 25.05
C THR A 90 -3.93 26.13 25.90
N SER A 91 -3.45 26.51 27.10
CA SER A 91 -4.10 27.51 27.97
C SER A 91 -3.50 28.92 27.82
N HIS A 92 -2.64 29.11 26.83
CA HIS A 92 -1.92 30.36 26.60
C HIS A 92 -2.13 30.88 25.18
N LYS A 93 -1.71 32.11 24.93
CA LYS A 93 -1.79 32.81 23.64
C LYS A 93 -0.47 33.50 23.29
N ALA A 94 -0.39 34.06 22.11
CA ALA A 94 0.77 34.85 21.68
C ALA A 94 1.04 36.03 22.65
N GLY A 95 2.29 36.18 23.06
CA GLY A 95 2.75 37.17 24.02
C GLY A 95 2.73 36.69 25.48
N ASP A 96 2.12 35.57 25.80
CA ASP A 96 2.12 35.03 27.15
C ASP A 96 3.48 34.43 27.51
N THR A 97 3.73 34.39 28.83
CA THR A 97 4.91 33.78 29.42
C THR A 97 4.48 32.84 30.55
N PHE A 98 5.03 31.65 30.57
CA PHE A 98 4.84 30.70 31.67
C PHE A 98 6.10 29.93 31.96
N THR A 99 6.13 29.22 33.09
CA THR A 99 7.26 28.40 33.49
C THR A 99 6.86 26.96 33.69
N CYS A 100 7.74 26.03 33.30
CA CYS A 100 7.60 24.62 33.63
C CYS A 100 8.92 24.01 34.07
N THR A 101 8.86 22.77 34.56
CA THR A 101 10.05 22.03 34.98
C THR A 101 10.31 20.91 33.95
N ILE A 102 11.51 20.88 33.38
CA ILE A 102 11.98 19.82 32.47
C ILE A 102 13.14 19.09 33.14
N GLY A 103 12.91 17.86 33.60
CA GLY A 103 13.85 17.16 34.46
C GLY A 103 13.98 17.85 35.82
N SER A 104 15.17 18.39 36.11
CA SER A 104 15.44 19.19 37.33
C SER A 104 15.47 20.70 37.08
N ASP A 105 15.38 21.12 35.83
CA ASP A 105 15.63 22.51 35.45
C ASP A 105 14.30 23.28 35.25
N THR A 106 14.28 24.51 35.74
CA THR A 106 13.17 25.43 35.45
C THR A 106 13.42 26.12 34.12
N VAL A 107 12.40 26.12 33.29
CA VAL A 107 12.40 26.76 31.97
C VAL A 107 11.30 27.81 31.93
N THR A 108 11.64 29.01 31.51
CA THR A 108 10.67 30.08 31.20
C THR A 108 10.41 30.07 29.69
N ILE A 109 9.16 30.00 29.33
CA ILE A 109 8.67 29.93 27.95
C ILE A 109 8.00 31.25 27.59
N HIS A 110 8.49 31.95 26.57
CA HIS A 110 7.83 33.12 25.99
C HIS A 110 7.21 32.75 24.65
N ILE A 111 5.92 32.94 24.51
CA ILE A 111 5.19 32.62 23.27
C ILE A 111 5.33 33.79 22.31
N LEU A 112 6.17 33.62 21.28
CA LEU A 112 6.50 34.67 20.31
C LEU A 112 5.41 34.86 19.27
N SER A 113 4.81 33.78 18.78
CA SER A 113 3.73 33.84 17.80
C SER A 113 2.95 32.54 17.75
N VAL A 114 1.69 32.66 17.37
CA VAL A 114 0.79 31.54 17.12
C VAL A 114 0.24 31.69 15.70
N LYS A 115 0.26 30.59 14.93
CA LYS A 115 -0.35 30.53 13.60
C LYS A 115 -1.24 29.30 13.52
N ARG A 116 -2.44 29.49 13.02
CA ARG A 116 -3.45 28.43 12.84
C ARG A 116 -3.50 28.00 11.38
N ARG A 117 -3.55 26.68 11.20
CA ARG A 117 -3.85 26.06 9.91
C ARG A 117 -5.36 26.03 9.75
N ILE A 118 -5.88 26.78 8.80
CA ILE A 118 -7.30 26.84 8.48
C ILE A 118 -7.52 26.06 7.20
N VAL A 119 -8.23 24.93 7.32
CA VAL A 119 -8.69 24.14 6.17
C VAL A 119 -10.09 24.66 5.82
N PRO A 120 -10.30 25.27 4.64
CA PRO A 120 -11.63 25.74 4.27
C PRO A 120 -12.56 24.55 4.04
N ALA A 121 -13.86 24.80 4.08
CA ALA A 121 -14.82 23.84 3.53
C ALA A 121 -14.62 23.77 2.01
N LEU A 122 -14.69 22.54 1.46
CA LEU A 122 -14.66 22.37 0.01
C LEU A 122 -15.96 22.91 -0.58
N THR A 123 -15.84 23.77 -1.60
CA THR A 123 -16.98 24.42 -2.27
C THR A 123 -16.86 24.27 -3.79
N ASP A 124 -17.95 24.52 -4.50
CA ASP A 124 -17.95 24.52 -5.98
C ASP A 124 -16.92 25.47 -6.60
N GLU A 125 -16.53 26.54 -5.87
CA GLU A 125 -15.53 27.49 -6.33
C GLU A 125 -14.09 26.93 -6.24
N LEU A 126 -13.83 26.03 -5.27
CA LEU A 126 -12.50 25.46 -5.02
C LEU A 126 -12.25 24.20 -5.86
N VAL A 127 -13.29 23.45 -6.18
CA VAL A 127 -13.17 22.17 -6.91
C VAL A 127 -12.48 22.31 -8.28
N PRO A 128 -12.77 23.30 -9.13
CA PRO A 128 -12.09 23.44 -10.41
C PRO A 128 -10.57 23.62 -10.30
N ALA A 129 -10.09 24.20 -9.20
CA ALA A 129 -8.66 24.40 -8.95
C ALA A 129 -7.91 23.09 -8.64
N MET A 130 -8.62 21.98 -8.44
CA MET A 130 -8.00 20.64 -8.31
C MET A 130 -7.50 20.06 -9.63
N GLY A 131 -7.99 20.56 -10.79
CA GLY A 131 -7.55 20.16 -12.11
C GLY A 131 -7.95 18.74 -12.51
N ILE A 132 -9.06 18.22 -11.95
CA ILE A 132 -9.57 16.88 -12.28
C ILE A 132 -10.54 17.01 -13.46
N GLU A 133 -10.27 16.30 -14.53
CA GLU A 133 -11.09 16.35 -15.74
C GLU A 133 -12.53 15.88 -15.45
N GLY A 134 -13.51 16.64 -15.91
CA GLY A 134 -14.94 16.35 -15.73
C GLY A 134 -15.50 16.63 -14.33
N VAL A 135 -14.69 17.17 -13.39
CA VAL A 135 -15.07 17.47 -12.01
C VAL A 135 -15.07 18.99 -11.81
N SER A 136 -16.27 19.60 -11.66
CA SER A 136 -16.43 21.05 -11.59
C SER A 136 -17.21 21.56 -10.38
N THR A 137 -17.95 20.68 -9.71
CA THR A 137 -18.75 21.00 -8.52
C THR A 137 -18.39 20.10 -7.35
N LEU A 138 -18.80 20.48 -6.14
CA LEU A 138 -18.65 19.64 -4.95
C LEU A 138 -19.39 18.29 -5.10
N ALA A 139 -20.54 18.31 -5.77
CA ALA A 139 -21.29 17.07 -6.08
C ALA A 139 -20.48 16.15 -7.00
N ASP A 140 -19.89 16.69 -8.08
CA ASP A 140 -19.04 15.91 -8.98
C ASP A 140 -17.83 15.34 -8.22
N TYR A 141 -17.20 16.14 -7.38
CA TYR A 141 -16.06 15.70 -6.59
C TYR A 141 -16.45 14.63 -5.55
N THR A 142 -17.63 14.73 -4.97
CA THR A 142 -18.13 13.70 -4.03
C THR A 142 -18.32 12.37 -4.72
N GLU A 143 -18.90 12.34 -5.92
CA GLU A 143 -19.03 11.10 -6.71
C GLU A 143 -17.68 10.60 -7.19
N TYR A 144 -16.75 11.47 -7.57
CA TYR A 144 -15.36 11.09 -7.88
C TYR A 144 -14.66 10.43 -6.68
N ALA A 145 -14.70 11.06 -5.51
CA ALA A 145 -14.09 10.51 -4.30
C ALA A 145 -14.70 9.17 -3.89
N LYS A 146 -16.01 9.02 -4.03
CA LYS A 146 -16.72 7.76 -3.82
C LYS A 146 -16.27 6.70 -4.81
N ALA A 147 -16.16 7.03 -6.11
CA ALA A 147 -15.69 6.11 -7.14
C ALA A 147 -14.27 5.62 -6.86
N GLN A 148 -13.37 6.49 -6.39
CA GLN A 148 -12.00 6.10 -5.99
C GLN A 148 -12.02 5.10 -4.83
N LEU A 149 -12.82 5.33 -3.80
CA LEU A 149 -12.95 4.41 -2.67
C LEU A 149 -13.53 3.04 -3.09
N VAL A 150 -14.48 3.05 -4.03
CA VAL A 150 -15.06 1.82 -4.60
C VAL A 150 -14.00 1.05 -5.35
N GLU A 151 -13.22 1.72 -6.21
CA GLU A 151 -12.17 1.08 -7.01
C GLU A 151 -11.07 0.49 -6.12
N GLU A 152 -10.58 1.24 -5.11
CA GLU A 152 -9.61 0.74 -4.16
C GLU A 152 -10.08 -0.50 -3.38
N ASP A 153 -11.34 -0.56 -2.95
CA ASP A 153 -11.89 -1.73 -2.25
C ASP A 153 -12.12 -2.89 -3.23
N LYS A 154 -12.55 -2.59 -4.46
CA LYS A 154 -12.73 -3.58 -5.53
C LYS A 154 -11.41 -4.25 -5.88
N GLU A 155 -10.32 -3.49 -6.08
CA GLU A 155 -8.98 -4.02 -6.36
C GLU A 155 -8.50 -4.97 -5.24
N LYS A 156 -8.68 -4.58 -3.97
CA LYS A 156 -8.34 -5.44 -2.82
C LYS A 156 -9.14 -6.74 -2.83
N LYS A 157 -10.43 -6.67 -3.13
CA LYS A 157 -11.32 -7.83 -3.22
C LYS A 157 -11.04 -8.71 -4.43
N GLN A 158 -10.67 -8.12 -5.56
CA GLN A 158 -10.23 -8.83 -6.76
C GLN A 158 -8.92 -9.61 -6.49
N SER A 159 -7.97 -9.01 -5.78
CA SER A 159 -6.75 -9.71 -5.35
C SER A 159 -7.07 -10.91 -4.43
N ALA A 160 -7.98 -10.71 -3.46
CA ALA A 160 -8.43 -11.78 -2.58
C ALA A 160 -9.21 -12.87 -3.36
N LEU A 161 -10.03 -12.48 -4.33
CA LEU A 161 -10.75 -13.39 -5.23
C LEU A 161 -9.78 -14.30 -5.99
N CYS A 162 -8.79 -13.73 -6.67
CA CYS A 162 -7.77 -14.49 -7.38
C CYS A 162 -7.05 -15.45 -6.42
N THR A 163 -6.68 -15.00 -5.23
CA THR A 163 -6.02 -15.83 -4.22
C THR A 163 -6.89 -17.03 -3.80
N LEU A 164 -8.17 -16.81 -3.54
CA LEU A 164 -9.10 -17.88 -3.13
C LEU A 164 -9.38 -18.87 -4.26
N VAL A 165 -9.55 -18.38 -5.48
CA VAL A 165 -9.75 -19.22 -6.68
C VAL A 165 -8.49 -20.05 -6.93
N ASN A 166 -7.31 -19.43 -6.95
CA ASN A 166 -6.03 -20.11 -7.16
C ASN A 166 -5.82 -21.24 -6.17
N ARG A 167 -6.10 -20.98 -4.89
CA ARG A 167 -6.00 -22.02 -3.84
C ARG A 167 -6.93 -23.21 -4.14
N GLN A 168 -8.12 -22.97 -4.65
CA GLN A 168 -9.05 -24.06 -4.99
C GLN A 168 -8.63 -24.78 -6.27
N VAL A 169 -8.10 -24.08 -7.26
CA VAL A 169 -7.54 -24.68 -8.48
C VAL A 169 -6.37 -25.58 -8.13
N VAL A 170 -5.41 -25.11 -7.35
CA VAL A 170 -4.26 -25.91 -6.90
C VAL A 170 -4.70 -27.14 -6.09
N ARG A 171 -5.67 -26.98 -5.21
CA ARG A 171 -6.15 -28.05 -4.31
C ARG A 171 -6.99 -29.13 -5.02
N ASN A 172 -7.80 -28.73 -6.00
CA ASN A 172 -8.82 -29.61 -6.60
C ASN A 172 -8.42 -30.11 -8.01
N SER A 173 -7.32 -29.64 -8.57
CA SER A 173 -6.74 -30.17 -9.80
C SER A 173 -5.79 -31.34 -9.51
N VAL A 174 -5.58 -32.18 -10.50
CA VAL A 174 -4.62 -33.28 -10.47
C VAL A 174 -3.40 -32.91 -11.31
N PHE A 175 -2.24 -32.95 -10.71
CA PHE A 175 -0.97 -32.59 -11.34
C PHE A 175 -0.02 -33.78 -11.41
N ASP A 176 0.78 -33.85 -12.46
CA ASP A 176 1.98 -34.66 -12.55
C ASP A 176 3.18 -33.74 -12.23
N LEU A 177 3.63 -33.81 -10.99
CA LEU A 177 4.72 -33.02 -10.41
C LEU A 177 5.52 -33.92 -9.49
N THR A 178 6.83 -33.96 -9.72
CA THR A 178 7.74 -34.80 -8.95
C THR A 178 8.42 -34.03 -7.82
N ASP A 179 8.86 -34.75 -6.79
CA ASP A 179 9.65 -34.16 -5.71
C ASP A 179 10.96 -33.55 -6.23
N ASP A 180 11.59 -34.18 -7.23
CA ASP A 180 12.84 -33.67 -7.84
C ASP A 180 12.63 -32.29 -8.51
N GLU A 181 11.46 -32.06 -9.15
CA GLU A 181 11.13 -30.75 -9.74
C GLU A 181 10.93 -29.68 -8.67
N ILE A 182 10.30 -30.01 -7.55
CA ILE A 182 10.10 -29.09 -6.43
C ILE A 182 11.44 -28.77 -5.77
N ASP A 183 12.28 -29.78 -5.55
CA ASP A 183 13.60 -29.61 -4.91
C ASP A 183 14.54 -28.75 -5.76
N LEU A 184 14.49 -28.93 -7.09
CA LEU A 184 15.26 -28.09 -8.02
C LEU A 184 14.85 -26.62 -7.93
N GLU A 185 13.58 -26.32 -8.06
CA GLU A 185 13.05 -24.96 -8.00
C GLU A 185 13.30 -24.31 -6.64
N GLN A 186 13.14 -25.07 -5.55
CA GLN A 186 13.47 -24.61 -4.21
C GLN A 186 14.97 -24.27 -4.08
N ALA A 187 15.85 -25.07 -4.67
CA ALA A 187 17.29 -24.81 -4.65
C ALA A 187 17.66 -23.55 -5.45
N GLU A 188 17.04 -23.34 -6.61
CA GLU A 188 17.24 -22.14 -7.42
C GLU A 188 16.78 -20.88 -6.66
N MET A 189 15.60 -20.91 -6.05
CA MET A 189 15.08 -19.80 -5.24
C MET A 189 15.95 -19.53 -4.00
N MET A 190 16.49 -20.58 -3.35
CA MET A 190 17.43 -20.41 -2.24
C MET A 190 18.72 -19.70 -2.69
N LEU A 191 19.24 -20.07 -3.86
CA LEU A 191 20.44 -19.43 -4.42
C LEU A 191 20.20 -17.94 -4.69
N GLU A 192 19.04 -17.57 -5.24
CA GLU A 192 18.68 -16.16 -5.45
C GLU A 192 18.62 -15.38 -4.13
N PHE A 193 18.08 -15.97 -3.05
CA PHE A 193 18.09 -15.32 -1.73
C PHE A 193 19.50 -15.19 -1.16
N GLU A 194 20.36 -16.21 -1.32
CA GLU A 194 21.76 -16.17 -0.89
C GLU A 194 22.55 -15.10 -1.65
N GLU A 195 22.33 -14.95 -2.96
CA GLU A 195 22.96 -13.91 -3.77
C GLU A 195 22.44 -12.49 -3.46
N GLY A 196 21.19 -12.39 -3.03
CA GLY A 196 20.53 -11.10 -2.69
C GLY A 196 20.78 -10.62 -1.27
N THR A 197 21.50 -11.39 -0.42
CA THR A 197 21.79 -11.04 0.98
C THR A 197 23.30 -10.97 1.24
N GLU A 198 23.73 -10.05 2.12
CA GLU A 198 25.17 -9.85 2.40
C GLU A 198 25.66 -10.78 3.52
N THR A 199 24.76 -11.20 4.42
CA THR A 199 25.11 -12.02 5.59
C THR A 199 24.13 -13.17 5.83
N PRO A 200 24.59 -14.29 6.47
CA PRO A 200 23.71 -15.38 6.85
C PRO A 200 22.55 -14.94 7.78
N GLU A 201 22.79 -13.95 8.64
CA GLU A 201 21.77 -13.39 9.54
C GLU A 201 20.68 -12.63 8.79
N GLU A 202 21.05 -11.92 7.73
CA GLU A 202 20.09 -11.26 6.82
C GLU A 202 19.26 -12.28 6.06
N LEU A 203 19.87 -13.33 5.53
CA LEU A 203 19.17 -14.42 4.86
C LEU A 203 18.18 -15.09 5.81
N GLU A 204 18.60 -15.44 7.03
CA GLU A 204 17.71 -16.01 8.03
C GLU A 204 16.54 -15.09 8.34
N SER A 205 16.80 -13.82 8.61
CA SER A 205 15.76 -12.81 8.89
C SER A 205 14.77 -12.66 7.73
N LEU A 206 15.26 -12.63 6.49
CA LEU A 206 14.45 -12.57 5.27
C LEU A 206 13.56 -13.80 5.15
N MET A 207 14.12 -14.99 5.32
CA MET A 207 13.41 -16.27 5.22
C MET A 207 12.31 -16.38 6.29
N LEU A 208 12.62 -16.03 7.56
CA LEU A 208 11.64 -16.07 8.64
C LEU A 208 10.47 -15.12 8.37
N HIS A 209 10.77 -13.93 7.86
CA HIS A 209 9.75 -12.93 7.52
C HIS A 209 8.87 -13.37 6.34
N LEU A 210 9.47 -13.77 5.23
CA LEU A 210 8.75 -14.13 4.00
C LEU A 210 7.86 -15.36 4.19
N TYR A 211 8.34 -16.36 4.92
CA TYR A 211 7.62 -17.61 5.11
C TYR A 211 6.90 -17.70 6.46
N HIS A 212 6.83 -16.61 7.22
CA HIS A 212 6.16 -16.50 8.52
C HIS A 212 6.52 -17.65 9.47
N ALA A 213 7.81 -17.96 9.53
CA ALA A 213 8.36 -19.08 10.27
C ALA A 213 9.03 -18.63 11.57
N LYS A 214 9.11 -19.52 12.56
CA LYS A 214 9.78 -19.26 13.84
C LYS A 214 11.28 -19.62 13.82
N ASP A 215 11.67 -20.46 12.87
CA ASP A 215 13.06 -20.90 12.65
C ASP A 215 13.31 -21.24 11.17
N LEU A 216 14.58 -21.42 10.79
CA LEU A 216 14.99 -21.64 9.40
C LEU A 216 14.48 -22.98 8.84
N ASP A 217 14.35 -24.01 9.68
CA ASP A 217 13.83 -25.31 9.24
C ASP A 217 12.36 -25.21 8.85
N GLU A 218 11.56 -24.52 9.67
CA GLU A 218 10.15 -24.23 9.34
C GLU A 218 10.04 -23.32 8.09
N ALA A 219 10.93 -22.33 7.96
CA ALA A 219 10.97 -21.48 6.77
C ALA A 219 11.21 -22.27 5.48
N LYS A 220 12.16 -23.23 5.49
CA LYS A 220 12.44 -24.09 4.34
C LYS A 220 11.26 -25.03 4.00
N VAL A 221 10.55 -25.54 5.02
CA VAL A 221 9.35 -26.35 4.79
C VAL A 221 8.24 -25.52 4.17
N ASN A 222 8.00 -24.31 4.68
CA ASN A 222 6.99 -23.40 4.14
C ASN A 222 7.35 -22.92 2.73
N MET A 223 8.63 -22.66 2.47
CA MET A 223 9.16 -22.37 1.14
C MET A 223 8.88 -23.49 0.15
N ARG A 224 9.21 -24.73 0.51
CA ARG A 224 8.94 -25.90 -0.35
C ARG A 224 7.48 -26.01 -0.75
N LYS A 225 6.59 -25.79 0.21
CA LYS A 225 5.15 -25.77 -0.05
C LYS A 225 4.73 -24.61 -0.97
N SER A 226 5.30 -23.44 -0.79
CA SER A 226 5.05 -22.28 -1.66
C SER A 226 5.52 -22.57 -3.10
N VAL A 227 6.69 -23.15 -3.26
CA VAL A 227 7.24 -23.59 -4.56
C VAL A 227 6.31 -24.60 -5.22
N GLU A 228 5.89 -25.63 -4.49
CA GLU A 228 4.93 -26.62 -5.00
C GLU A 228 3.63 -25.99 -5.50
N ASP A 229 3.04 -25.09 -4.71
CA ASP A 229 1.79 -24.38 -5.06
C ASP A 229 2.02 -23.48 -6.29
N GLN A 230 3.17 -22.81 -6.40
CA GLN A 230 3.54 -21.96 -7.53
C GLN A 230 3.71 -22.76 -8.82
N LEU A 231 4.42 -23.90 -8.79
CA LEU A 231 4.58 -24.77 -9.94
C LEU A 231 3.25 -25.34 -10.44
N LYS A 232 2.34 -25.73 -9.51
CA LYS A 232 0.99 -26.17 -9.85
C LYS A 232 0.16 -25.06 -10.48
N LEU A 233 0.25 -23.85 -9.95
CA LEU A 233 -0.50 -22.71 -10.46
C LEU A 233 0.01 -22.29 -11.85
N SER A 234 1.32 -22.29 -12.06
CA SER A 234 1.93 -22.04 -13.37
C SER A 234 1.45 -23.08 -14.40
N ALA A 235 1.47 -24.37 -14.06
CA ALA A 235 0.97 -25.43 -14.92
C ALA A 235 -0.53 -25.28 -15.22
N ALA A 236 -1.35 -24.83 -14.26
CA ALA A 236 -2.76 -24.55 -14.48
C ALA A 236 -2.98 -23.38 -15.44
N ALA A 237 -2.21 -22.28 -15.29
CA ALA A 237 -2.24 -21.15 -16.21
C ALA A 237 -1.79 -21.54 -17.62
N ASP A 238 -0.75 -22.35 -17.74
CA ASP A 238 -0.32 -22.95 -19.02
C ASP A 238 -1.46 -23.70 -19.69
N LYS A 239 -2.14 -24.57 -18.95
CA LYS A 239 -3.24 -25.39 -19.47
C LYS A 239 -4.44 -24.54 -19.89
N ILE A 240 -4.73 -23.48 -19.16
CA ILE A 240 -5.79 -22.53 -19.50
C ILE A 240 -5.44 -21.77 -20.79
N ALA A 241 -4.21 -21.26 -20.89
CA ALA A 241 -3.74 -20.57 -22.09
C ALA A 241 -3.79 -21.47 -23.32
N GLU A 242 -3.37 -22.74 -23.22
CA GLU A 242 -3.51 -23.74 -24.28
C GLU A 242 -4.96 -23.95 -24.70
N ASN A 243 -5.88 -24.13 -23.74
CA ASN A 243 -7.30 -24.35 -24.01
C ASN A 243 -7.94 -23.17 -24.73
N HIS A 244 -7.41 -21.95 -24.55
CA HIS A 244 -7.86 -20.73 -25.23
C HIS A 244 -7.03 -20.40 -26.48
N SER A 245 -6.07 -21.27 -26.87
CA SER A 245 -5.16 -21.06 -28.01
C SER A 245 -4.38 -19.74 -27.93
N MET A 246 -4.03 -19.33 -26.72
CA MET A 246 -3.23 -18.13 -26.49
C MET A 246 -1.75 -18.41 -26.78
N SER A 247 -1.09 -17.44 -27.39
CA SER A 247 0.34 -17.48 -27.66
C SER A 247 0.90 -16.06 -27.67
N TRP A 248 2.13 -15.90 -27.27
CA TRP A 248 2.85 -14.62 -27.26
C TRP A 248 4.10 -14.74 -28.13
N SER A 249 4.31 -13.74 -28.98
CA SER A 249 5.40 -13.67 -29.93
C SER A 249 6.61 -12.91 -29.37
N GLU A 250 7.73 -12.99 -30.06
CA GLU A 250 8.91 -12.14 -29.78
C GLU A 250 8.58 -10.64 -29.96
N GLU A 251 7.63 -10.30 -30.83
CA GLU A 251 7.18 -8.92 -31.03
C GLU A 251 6.43 -8.42 -29.80
N ASP A 252 5.48 -9.20 -29.24
CA ASP A 252 4.78 -8.88 -27.99
C ASP A 252 5.76 -8.66 -26.83
N TYR A 253 6.78 -9.52 -26.73
CA TYR A 253 7.82 -9.38 -25.73
C TYR A 253 8.61 -8.07 -25.88
N ARG A 254 9.01 -7.71 -27.10
CA ARG A 254 9.74 -6.46 -27.34
C ARG A 254 8.88 -5.23 -27.09
N GLU A 255 7.59 -5.27 -27.42
CA GLU A 255 6.66 -4.19 -27.08
C GLU A 255 6.50 -4.05 -25.56
N PHE A 256 6.40 -5.16 -24.84
CA PHE A 256 6.35 -5.16 -23.37
C PHE A 256 7.61 -4.52 -22.77
N ILE A 257 8.82 -4.95 -23.19
CA ILE A 257 10.08 -4.38 -22.72
C ILE A 257 10.14 -2.87 -22.99
N LYS A 258 9.80 -2.46 -24.21
CA LYS A 258 9.78 -1.04 -24.59
C LYS A 258 8.81 -0.20 -23.77
N ALA A 259 7.62 -0.73 -23.49
CA ALA A 259 6.60 -0.04 -22.67
C ALA A 259 7.00 0.04 -21.18
N SER A 260 7.79 -0.92 -20.70
CA SER A 260 8.27 -0.99 -19.31
C SER A 260 9.54 -0.17 -19.06
N ALA A 261 10.29 0.15 -20.13
CA ALA A 261 11.55 0.87 -20.02
C ALA A 261 11.36 2.32 -19.53
N ASN A 262 12.27 2.76 -18.67
CA ASN A 262 12.32 4.12 -18.13
C ASN A 262 13.77 4.55 -17.85
N GLU A 263 13.97 5.79 -17.34
CA GLU A 263 15.32 6.32 -17.06
C GLU A 263 16.12 5.52 -16.03
N ARG A 264 15.46 4.75 -15.15
CA ARG A 264 16.12 3.95 -14.10
C ARG A 264 16.43 2.52 -14.56
N MET A 265 15.70 2.02 -15.55
CA MET A 265 15.83 0.67 -16.08
C MET A 265 15.60 0.73 -17.59
N PRO A 266 16.65 0.96 -18.38
CA PRO A 266 16.59 1.02 -19.83
C PRO A 266 16.31 -0.34 -20.48
N GLU A 267 15.97 -0.36 -21.78
CA GLU A 267 15.54 -1.57 -22.50
C GLU A 267 16.57 -2.71 -22.43
N ASP A 268 17.86 -2.40 -22.53
CA ASP A 268 18.95 -3.38 -22.48
C ASP A 268 19.06 -4.08 -21.10
N GLU A 269 18.92 -3.32 -20.01
CA GLU A 269 18.88 -3.89 -18.66
C GLU A 269 17.62 -4.74 -18.42
N LEU A 270 16.47 -4.30 -18.94
CA LEU A 270 15.21 -5.07 -18.85
C LEU A 270 15.28 -6.39 -19.63
N LEU A 271 15.92 -6.41 -20.81
CA LEU A 271 16.11 -7.62 -21.59
C LEU A 271 16.96 -8.67 -20.86
N GLU A 272 17.92 -8.23 -20.06
CA GLU A 272 18.73 -9.13 -19.21
C GLU A 272 17.94 -9.57 -17.95
N ALA A 273 17.19 -8.66 -17.34
CA ALA A 273 16.45 -8.91 -16.11
C ALA A 273 15.18 -9.77 -16.31
N ILE A 274 14.54 -9.68 -17.48
CA ILE A 274 13.28 -10.39 -17.77
C ILE A 274 13.47 -11.25 -19.03
N PRO A 275 13.96 -12.49 -18.91
CA PRO A 275 14.03 -13.41 -20.04
C PRO A 275 12.66 -13.65 -20.68
N MET A 276 12.63 -13.95 -21.98
CA MET A 276 11.39 -14.19 -22.73
C MET A 276 10.52 -15.30 -22.10
N ASP A 277 11.12 -16.33 -21.54
CA ASP A 277 10.38 -17.41 -20.88
C ASP A 277 9.63 -16.89 -19.63
N ASN A 278 10.24 -16.02 -18.85
CA ASN A 278 9.61 -15.38 -17.69
C ASN A 278 8.47 -14.46 -18.12
N PHE A 279 8.65 -13.67 -19.19
CA PHE A 279 7.58 -12.90 -19.79
C PHE A 279 6.39 -13.79 -20.18
N ILE A 280 6.62 -14.91 -20.86
CA ILE A 280 5.54 -15.81 -21.27
C ILE A 280 4.80 -16.38 -20.06
N ILE A 281 5.52 -16.78 -19.00
CA ILE A 281 4.91 -17.26 -17.75
C ILE A 281 4.05 -16.16 -17.13
N GLN A 282 4.55 -14.95 -17.05
CA GLN A 282 3.80 -13.80 -16.53
C GLN A 282 2.54 -13.53 -17.35
N GLN A 283 2.62 -13.54 -18.68
CA GLN A 283 1.48 -13.29 -19.55
C GLN A 283 0.39 -14.38 -19.44
N LYS A 284 0.76 -15.64 -19.27
CA LYS A 284 -0.17 -16.73 -19.01
C LYS A 284 -0.89 -16.57 -17.68
N MET A 285 -0.16 -16.17 -16.63
CA MET A 285 -0.73 -15.90 -15.31
C MET A 285 -1.68 -14.71 -15.35
N GLU A 286 -1.30 -13.62 -16.01
CA GLU A 286 -2.15 -12.43 -16.18
C GLU A 286 -3.42 -12.76 -16.97
N PHE A 287 -3.29 -13.47 -18.08
CA PHE A 287 -4.44 -13.95 -18.85
C PHE A 287 -5.42 -14.77 -18.00
N TYR A 288 -4.89 -15.72 -17.24
CA TYR A 288 -5.70 -16.53 -16.32
C TYR A 288 -6.39 -15.70 -15.24
N GLN A 289 -5.69 -14.76 -14.62
CA GLN A 289 -6.27 -13.85 -13.64
C GLN A 289 -7.38 -12.99 -14.24
N ASN A 290 -7.17 -12.46 -15.45
CA ASN A 290 -8.18 -11.67 -16.15
C ASN A 290 -9.46 -12.48 -16.43
N LEU A 291 -9.35 -13.76 -16.80
CA LEU A 291 -10.50 -14.64 -16.96
C LEU A 291 -11.28 -14.85 -15.65
N ILE A 292 -10.58 -14.94 -14.51
CA ILE A 292 -11.24 -15.01 -13.19
C ILE A 292 -11.99 -13.72 -12.92
N LEU A 293 -11.33 -12.58 -13.08
CA LEU A 293 -11.91 -11.26 -12.80
C LEU A 293 -13.13 -11.01 -13.69
N GLU A 294 -13.02 -11.27 -14.99
CA GLU A 294 -14.12 -11.11 -15.94
C GLU A 294 -15.33 -12.00 -15.60
N TYR A 295 -15.09 -13.27 -15.25
CA TYR A 295 -16.16 -14.20 -14.91
C TYR A 295 -16.95 -13.81 -13.66
N PHE A 296 -16.27 -13.25 -12.67
CA PHE A 296 -16.88 -12.91 -11.38
C PHE A 296 -17.26 -11.43 -11.24
N ASP A 297 -17.00 -10.58 -12.25
CA ASP A 297 -17.21 -9.12 -12.15
C ASP A 297 -18.67 -8.75 -11.82
N ASP A 298 -19.63 -9.39 -12.44
CA ASP A 298 -21.07 -9.14 -12.25
C ASP A 298 -21.57 -9.48 -10.82
N ARG A 299 -20.78 -10.16 -10.00
CA ARG A 299 -21.13 -10.47 -8.60
C ARG A 299 -20.83 -9.31 -7.64
N PHE A 300 -19.99 -8.37 -8.02
CA PHE A 300 -19.65 -7.23 -7.16
C PHE A 300 -20.85 -6.30 -6.99
N THR A 301 -21.17 -5.98 -5.75
CA THR A 301 -22.21 -5.04 -5.36
C THR A 301 -21.63 -3.90 -4.53
N VAL A 302 -22.13 -2.69 -4.72
CA VAL A 302 -21.66 -1.48 -4.04
C VAL A 302 -22.77 -0.93 -3.17
N GLU A 303 -22.47 -0.70 -1.89
CA GLU A 303 -23.37 -0.09 -0.93
C GLU A 303 -22.65 1.03 -0.16
N VAL A 304 -23.30 2.19 -0.02
CA VAL A 304 -22.84 3.23 0.90
C VAL A 304 -23.56 3.06 2.22
N ILE A 305 -22.80 2.86 3.28
CA ILE A 305 -23.30 2.65 4.63
C ILE A 305 -23.04 3.87 5.52
N SER A 306 -23.91 4.13 6.47
CA SER A 306 -23.81 5.24 7.45
C SER A 306 -22.69 5.03 8.47
#